data_8fdbfe2dcb20cb7bd9a47b9b4f5e9830
#
_entry.id   8fdbfe2dcb20cb7bd9a47b9b4f5e9830
#
_cell.length_a   1.000
_cell.length_b   1.000
_cell.length_c   1.000
_cell.angle_alpha   90.00
_cell.angle_beta   90.00
_cell.angle_gamma   90.00
#
_symmetry.space_group_name_H-M   'P 1'
#
loop_
_entity.id
_entity.type
_entity.pdbx_description
1 polymer ?
#
loop_
_entity_poly.entity_id
_entity_poly.type
_entity_poly.pdbx_seq_one_letter_code
_entity_poly.pdbx_strand_id
1 'polypeptide(L)'
;MSIYERTKEILQGYGYERYEISNYAKKVKECRPNIGYGRGIPFLGFGVGAASLFEEQRWSNLRDRKKYVEIWSENEPKEALLLTREEVQKLSGREAQEETMFLGLRMMEGVSEAEFAARFHHTVEEIYGDEIRELEQEQLMQRKQGRIALTAHGIDVSNYVMACFLKEEEEEI
;
A
#
# COMPACT_ATOMS: atom_id res chain seq x y z
N MET A 1 -15.64 13.45 -21.06
CA MET A 1 -15.37 13.60 -19.59
C MET A 1 -15.79 12.32 -18.90
N SER A 2 -14.85 11.62 -18.26
CA SER A 2 -15.14 10.40 -17.54
C SER A 2 -15.86 10.67 -16.21
N ILE A 3 -16.49 9.65 -15.61
CA ILE A 3 -17.11 9.77 -14.27
C ILE A 3 -16.05 10.19 -13.23
N TYR A 4 -14.83 9.71 -13.36
CA TYR A 4 -13.72 10.04 -12.46
C TYR A 4 -13.31 11.51 -12.54
N GLU A 5 -13.19 12.07 -13.73
CA GLU A 5 -12.89 13.51 -13.93
C GLU A 5 -14.01 14.38 -13.33
N ARG A 6 -15.25 14.02 -13.61
CA ARG A 6 -16.41 14.75 -13.07
C ARG A 6 -16.48 14.69 -11.54
N THR A 7 -16.20 13.52 -10.96
CA THR A 7 -16.15 13.36 -9.50
C THR A 7 -15.06 14.24 -8.89
N LYS A 8 -13.85 14.24 -9.49
CA LYS A 8 -12.73 15.08 -9.06
C LYS A 8 -13.11 16.55 -9.06
N GLU A 9 -13.68 17.06 -10.17
CA GLU A 9 -14.08 18.47 -10.29
C GLU A 9 -15.12 18.86 -9.23
N ILE A 10 -16.15 18.05 -9.05
CA ILE A 10 -17.20 18.31 -8.07
C ILE A 10 -16.60 18.36 -6.66
N LEU A 11 -15.81 17.35 -6.27
CA LEU A 11 -15.22 17.28 -4.94
C LEU A 11 -14.25 18.44 -4.68
N GLN A 12 -13.44 18.82 -5.67
CA GLN A 12 -12.56 19.98 -5.58
C GLN A 12 -13.34 21.28 -5.37
N GLY A 13 -14.49 21.43 -6.02
CA GLY A 13 -15.40 22.57 -5.82
C GLY A 13 -15.92 22.70 -4.38
N TYR A 14 -15.95 21.60 -3.63
CA TYR A 14 -16.32 21.55 -2.20
C TYR A 14 -15.10 21.53 -1.25
N GLY A 15 -13.89 21.75 -1.78
CA GLY A 15 -12.65 21.82 -0.99
C GLY A 15 -12.09 20.47 -0.58
N TYR A 16 -12.46 19.38 -1.29
CA TYR A 16 -11.85 18.06 -1.11
C TYR A 16 -10.72 17.88 -2.12
N GLU A 17 -9.60 17.40 -1.66
CA GLU A 17 -8.44 17.05 -2.47
C GLU A 17 -8.25 15.53 -2.50
N ARG A 18 -7.85 14.99 -3.63
CA ARG A 18 -7.47 13.57 -3.74
C ARG A 18 -6.14 13.38 -3.02
N TYR A 19 -6.05 12.48 -2.07
CA TYR A 19 -4.81 12.13 -1.38
C TYR A 19 -4.35 10.68 -1.65
N GLU A 20 -5.26 9.86 -2.17
CA GLU A 20 -5.05 8.49 -2.65
C GLU A 20 -5.95 8.27 -3.88
N ILE A 21 -5.65 7.31 -4.74
CA ILE A 21 -6.34 7.07 -6.02
C ILE A 21 -7.86 7.13 -5.90
N SER A 22 -8.43 6.51 -4.86
CA SER A 22 -9.87 6.38 -4.66
C SER A 22 -10.43 7.28 -3.55
N ASN A 23 -9.58 8.00 -2.84
CA ASN A 23 -9.95 8.71 -1.62
C ASN A 23 -9.69 10.22 -1.70
N TYR A 24 -10.66 10.97 -1.20
CA TYR A 24 -10.63 12.43 -1.14
C TYR A 24 -10.87 12.89 0.29
N ALA A 25 -10.24 13.98 0.69
CA ALA A 25 -10.45 14.59 2.00
C ALA A 25 -10.27 16.11 1.93
N LYS A 26 -10.83 16.82 2.88
CA LYS A 26 -10.42 18.20 3.15
C LYS A 26 -9.04 18.20 3.78
N LYS A 27 -8.26 19.25 3.55
CA LYS A 27 -6.90 19.40 4.09
C LYS A 27 -6.85 19.08 5.59
N VAL A 28 -5.88 18.26 6.01
CA VAL A 28 -5.67 17.72 7.37
C VAL A 28 -6.82 16.85 7.91
N LYS A 29 -7.68 16.33 7.02
CA LYS A 29 -8.77 15.40 7.35
C LYS A 29 -8.64 14.07 6.62
N GLU A 30 -7.49 13.81 6.04
CA GLU A 30 -7.17 12.56 5.38
C GLU A 30 -7.27 11.39 6.38
N CYS A 31 -7.69 10.23 5.89
CA CYS A 31 -7.79 9.02 6.70
C CYS A 31 -6.38 8.51 7.07
N ARG A 32 -5.98 8.70 8.32
CA ARG A 32 -4.65 8.30 8.81
C ARG A 32 -4.33 6.82 8.59
N PRO A 33 -5.25 5.86 8.84
CA PRO A 33 -5.00 4.47 8.49
C PRO A 33 -4.68 4.26 7.01
N ASN A 34 -5.41 4.89 6.08
CA ASN A 34 -5.14 4.75 4.64
C ASN A 34 -3.76 5.29 4.27
N ILE A 35 -3.36 6.43 4.86
CA ILE A 35 -2.00 6.96 4.67
C ILE A 35 -0.97 5.99 5.25
N GLY A 36 -1.24 5.42 6.43
CA GLY A 36 -0.38 4.42 7.06
C GLY A 36 -0.17 3.20 6.17
N TYR A 37 -1.23 2.67 5.58
CA TYR A 37 -1.14 1.58 4.60
C TYR A 37 -0.31 1.96 3.38
N GLY A 38 -0.60 3.12 2.78
CA GLY A 38 0.15 3.63 1.62
C GLY A 38 1.64 3.85 1.87
N ARG A 39 2.03 4.08 3.12
CA ARG A 39 3.43 4.26 3.55
C ARG A 39 4.06 2.98 4.12
N GLY A 40 3.35 1.86 4.13
CA GLY A 40 3.84 0.61 4.68
C GLY A 40 4.10 0.67 6.19
N ILE A 41 3.37 1.52 6.93
CA ILE A 41 3.51 1.62 8.39
C ILE A 41 2.91 0.35 9.02
N PRO A 42 3.65 -0.34 9.93
CA PRO A 42 3.14 -1.51 10.62
C PRO A 42 1.84 -1.21 11.38
N PHE A 43 0.93 -2.17 11.37
CA PHE A 43 -0.36 -2.04 12.05
C PHE A 43 -0.85 -3.38 12.59
N LEU A 44 -1.66 -3.31 13.64
CA LEU A 44 -2.35 -4.46 14.22
C LEU A 44 -3.86 -4.28 14.05
N GLY A 45 -4.49 -5.27 13.43
CA GLY A 45 -5.94 -5.34 13.29
C GLY A 45 -6.59 -6.04 14.50
N PHE A 46 -7.66 -5.47 15.01
CA PHE A 46 -8.45 -6.04 16.11
C PHE A 46 -9.83 -6.45 15.61
N GLY A 47 -10.29 -7.58 16.10
CA GLY A 47 -11.58 -8.17 15.72
C GLY A 47 -11.46 -9.31 14.72
N VAL A 48 -12.58 -9.98 14.46
CA VAL A 48 -12.67 -11.11 13.53
C VAL A 48 -12.31 -10.71 12.10
N GLY A 49 -11.45 -11.50 11.45
CA GLY A 49 -11.02 -11.27 10.08
C GLY A 49 -10.18 -10.01 9.86
N ALA A 50 -9.76 -9.30 10.93
CA ALA A 50 -8.95 -8.11 10.78
C ALA A 50 -7.52 -8.47 10.35
N ALA A 51 -6.99 -7.75 9.34
CA ALA A 51 -5.64 -7.92 8.87
C ALA A 51 -4.63 -7.18 9.73
N SER A 52 -3.41 -7.70 9.80
CA SER A 52 -2.26 -7.09 10.47
C SER A 52 -1.03 -7.17 9.58
N LEU A 53 -0.13 -6.20 9.73
CA LEU A 53 1.21 -6.20 9.17
C LEU A 53 2.16 -5.70 10.26
N PHE A 54 3.01 -6.58 10.77
CA PHE A 54 3.96 -6.24 11.84
C PHE A 54 5.20 -7.14 11.75
N GLU A 55 6.39 -6.56 11.92
CA GLU A 55 7.68 -7.27 11.80
C GLU A 55 7.79 -8.10 10.49
N GLU A 56 7.37 -7.50 9.38
CA GLU A 56 7.34 -8.14 8.06
C GLU A 56 6.49 -9.42 7.98
N GLN A 57 5.61 -9.61 8.94
CA GLN A 57 4.61 -10.67 8.92
C GLN A 57 3.23 -10.08 8.66
N ARG A 58 2.51 -10.72 7.75
CA ARG A 58 1.10 -10.45 7.50
C ARG A 58 0.27 -11.61 7.99
N TRP A 59 -0.85 -11.33 8.61
CA TRP A 59 -1.84 -12.33 9.02
C TRP A 59 -3.23 -11.74 9.06
N SER A 60 -4.23 -12.60 9.06
CA SER A 60 -5.61 -12.27 9.40
C SER A 60 -5.98 -12.86 10.75
N ASN A 61 -6.87 -12.21 11.47
CA ASN A 61 -7.47 -12.84 12.64
C ASN A 61 -8.53 -13.84 12.21
N LEU A 62 -8.78 -14.85 13.06
CA LEU A 62 -9.86 -15.84 12.90
C LEU A 62 -11.16 -15.18 12.45
N ARG A 63 -11.80 -15.76 11.43
CA ARG A 63 -13.12 -15.30 10.93
C ARG A 63 -14.28 -15.86 11.73
N ASP A 64 -14.08 -16.95 12.50
CA ASP A 64 -15.08 -17.50 13.41
C ASP A 64 -15.21 -16.62 14.65
N ARG A 65 -16.33 -15.90 14.74
CA ARG A 65 -16.61 -14.97 15.86
C ARG A 65 -16.68 -15.69 17.21
N LYS A 66 -17.27 -16.91 17.27
CA LYS A 66 -17.40 -17.62 18.54
C LYS A 66 -16.05 -18.03 19.07
N LYS A 67 -15.25 -18.67 18.23
CA LYS A 67 -13.89 -19.11 18.56
C LYS A 67 -12.97 -17.91 18.88
N TYR A 68 -13.09 -16.80 18.14
CA TYR A 68 -12.34 -15.56 18.43
C TYR A 68 -12.64 -15.04 19.85
N VAL A 69 -13.92 -14.92 20.21
CA VAL A 69 -14.34 -14.44 21.54
C VAL A 69 -13.91 -15.40 22.64
N GLU A 70 -14.07 -16.72 22.44
CA GLU A 70 -13.63 -17.76 23.38
C GLU A 70 -12.14 -17.66 23.70
N ILE A 71 -11.30 -17.60 22.67
CA ILE A 71 -9.84 -17.44 22.84
C ILE A 71 -9.52 -16.18 23.65
N TRP A 72 -10.14 -15.03 23.33
CA TRP A 72 -9.88 -13.77 24.04
C TRP A 72 -10.43 -13.72 25.46
N SER A 73 -11.44 -14.55 25.79
CA SER A 73 -12.00 -14.62 27.13
C SER A 73 -11.24 -15.60 28.06
N GLU A 74 -10.52 -16.57 27.48
CA GLU A 74 -9.86 -17.63 28.23
C GLU A 74 -8.35 -17.48 28.34
N ASN A 75 -7.73 -16.59 27.53
CA ASN A 75 -6.28 -16.42 27.46
C ASN A 75 -5.84 -15.00 27.77
N GLU A 76 -4.60 -14.86 28.24
CA GLU A 76 -3.96 -13.56 28.37
C GLU A 76 -3.83 -12.87 26.98
N PRO A 77 -3.87 -11.53 26.90
CA PRO A 77 -3.90 -10.80 25.62
C PRO A 77 -2.78 -11.15 24.65
N LYS A 78 -1.57 -11.40 25.16
CA LYS A 78 -0.43 -11.79 24.34
C LYS A 78 -0.60 -13.18 23.70
N GLU A 79 -1.15 -14.12 24.43
CA GLU A 79 -1.43 -15.48 23.96
C GLU A 79 -2.63 -15.49 23.02
N ALA A 80 -3.71 -14.81 23.37
CA ALA A 80 -4.89 -14.66 22.53
C ALA A 80 -4.55 -14.05 21.16
N LEU A 81 -3.64 -13.06 21.12
CA LEU A 81 -3.17 -12.45 19.87
C LEU A 81 -2.47 -13.49 18.97
N LEU A 82 -1.73 -14.45 19.53
CA LEU A 82 -1.06 -15.49 18.75
C LEU A 82 -2.04 -16.56 18.29
N LEU A 83 -2.92 -17.02 19.18
CA LEU A 83 -3.88 -18.09 18.91
C LEU A 83 -4.98 -17.68 17.90
N THR A 84 -5.23 -16.38 17.74
CA THR A 84 -6.22 -15.88 16.80
C THR A 84 -5.67 -15.58 15.40
N ARG A 85 -4.38 -15.82 15.14
CA ARG A 85 -3.78 -15.58 13.81
C ARG A 85 -4.09 -16.74 12.85
N GLU A 86 -4.49 -16.36 11.63
CA GLU A 86 -4.62 -17.27 10.49
C GLU A 86 -3.81 -16.73 9.32
N GLU A 87 -3.45 -17.60 8.39
CA GLU A 87 -2.76 -17.22 7.14
C GLU A 87 -1.49 -16.38 7.39
N VAL A 88 -0.69 -16.78 8.39
CA VAL A 88 0.55 -16.05 8.71
C VAL A 88 1.55 -16.22 7.59
N GLN A 89 1.89 -15.11 6.94
CA GLN A 89 2.86 -15.04 5.86
C GLN A 89 4.00 -14.12 6.27
N LYS A 90 5.23 -14.58 6.14
CA LYS A 90 6.40 -13.71 6.24
C LYS A 90 6.70 -13.14 4.86
N LEU A 91 6.68 -11.84 4.74
CA LEU A 91 7.05 -11.17 3.49
C LEU A 91 8.54 -11.37 3.22
N SER A 92 8.89 -11.82 2.03
CA SER A 92 10.26 -11.76 1.53
C SER A 92 10.67 -10.30 1.31
N GLY A 93 11.97 -10.04 1.22
CA GLY A 93 12.47 -8.70 0.91
C GLY A 93 11.89 -8.16 -0.40
N ARG A 94 11.73 -9.05 -1.41
CA ARG A 94 11.13 -8.73 -2.71
C ARG A 94 9.65 -8.38 -2.58
N GLU A 95 8.85 -9.22 -1.93
CA GLU A 95 7.41 -8.96 -1.73
C GLU A 95 7.18 -7.64 -0.98
N ALA A 96 8.03 -7.33 0.03
CA ALA A 96 7.95 -6.07 0.75
C ALA A 96 8.30 -4.86 -0.12
N GLN A 97 9.23 -4.99 -1.08
CA GLN A 97 9.56 -3.95 -2.06
C GLN A 97 8.41 -3.74 -3.05
N GLU A 98 7.87 -4.81 -3.63
CA GLU A 98 6.73 -4.80 -4.53
C GLU A 98 5.50 -4.16 -3.87
N GLU A 99 5.20 -4.53 -2.63
CA GLU A 99 4.13 -3.94 -1.84
C GLU A 99 4.35 -2.45 -1.58
N THR A 100 5.58 -2.05 -1.29
CA THR A 100 5.93 -0.64 -1.07
C THR A 100 5.70 0.19 -2.33
N MET A 101 6.06 -0.34 -3.51
CA MET A 101 5.75 0.31 -4.78
C MET A 101 4.25 0.34 -5.03
N PHE A 102 3.55 -0.78 -4.90
CA PHE A 102 2.12 -0.89 -5.14
C PHE A 102 1.30 0.05 -4.25
N LEU A 103 1.55 0.04 -2.95
CA LEU A 103 0.80 0.87 -2.00
C LEU A 103 1.21 2.35 -2.06
N GLY A 104 2.50 2.62 -2.22
CA GLY A 104 3.02 3.97 -2.30
C GLY A 104 2.60 4.71 -3.57
N LEU A 105 2.51 4.03 -4.72
CA LEU A 105 2.03 4.60 -5.97
C LEU A 105 0.52 4.91 -5.95
N ARG A 106 -0.24 4.33 -5.04
CA ARG A 106 -1.63 4.71 -4.82
C ARG A 106 -1.78 6.08 -4.16
N MET A 107 -0.76 6.52 -3.43
CA MET A 107 -0.74 7.83 -2.78
C MET A 107 -0.42 8.92 -3.80
N MET A 108 -1.10 10.07 -3.71
CA MET A 108 -0.82 11.21 -4.60
C MET A 108 0.59 11.79 -4.43
N GLU A 109 1.18 11.60 -3.25
CA GLU A 109 2.57 11.96 -2.99
C GLU A 109 3.59 10.96 -3.57
N GLY A 110 3.16 9.71 -3.89
CA GLY A 110 4.00 8.66 -4.43
C GLY A 110 4.98 8.06 -3.41
N VAL A 111 5.92 7.25 -3.92
CA VAL A 111 6.97 6.55 -3.16
C VAL A 111 8.15 7.49 -2.89
N SER A 112 8.62 7.57 -1.66
CA SER A 112 9.83 8.28 -1.30
C SER A 112 11.07 7.44 -1.61
N GLU A 113 11.97 7.93 -2.47
CA GLU A 113 13.21 7.24 -2.82
C GLU A 113 14.13 7.09 -1.60
N ALA A 114 14.15 8.10 -0.71
CA ALA A 114 14.95 8.07 0.51
C ALA A 114 14.43 7.07 1.55
N GLU A 115 13.09 7.01 1.76
CA GLU A 115 12.48 6.05 2.69
C GLU A 115 12.64 4.62 2.16
N PHE A 116 12.50 4.40 0.85
CA PHE A 116 12.73 3.12 0.20
C PHE A 116 14.17 2.65 0.42
N ALA A 117 15.16 3.50 0.12
CA ALA A 117 16.57 3.17 0.28
C ALA A 117 16.94 2.89 1.75
N ALA A 118 16.38 3.66 2.69
CA ALA A 118 16.60 3.45 4.12
C ALA A 118 16.02 2.09 4.61
N ARG A 119 14.87 1.67 4.06
CA ARG A 119 14.21 0.42 4.45
C ARG A 119 14.88 -0.82 3.85
N PHE A 120 15.23 -0.75 2.56
CA PHE A 120 15.65 -1.94 1.80
C PHE A 120 17.17 -2.02 1.55
N HIS A 121 17.93 -0.98 1.91
CA HIS A 121 19.37 -0.85 1.65
C HIS A 121 19.74 -0.90 0.15
N HIS A 122 18.76 -0.65 -0.70
CA HIS A 122 18.86 -0.53 -2.16
C HIS A 122 18.04 0.67 -2.60
N THR A 123 18.50 1.35 -3.63
CA THR A 123 17.71 2.44 -4.24
C THR A 123 16.58 1.87 -5.11
N VAL A 124 15.52 2.65 -5.31
CA VAL A 124 14.45 2.29 -6.25
C VAL A 124 15.01 2.11 -7.66
N GLU A 125 16.02 2.92 -8.04
CA GLU A 125 16.68 2.85 -9.35
C GLU A 125 17.44 1.53 -9.56
N GLU A 126 18.10 0.99 -8.53
CA GLU A 126 18.80 -0.30 -8.63
C GLU A 126 17.84 -1.48 -8.86
N ILE A 127 16.60 -1.40 -8.37
CA ILE A 127 15.65 -2.51 -8.41
C ILE A 127 14.64 -2.37 -9.55
N TYR A 128 14.15 -1.15 -9.81
CA TYR A 128 13.05 -0.85 -10.72
C TYR A 128 13.38 0.24 -11.75
N GLY A 129 14.67 0.50 -11.98
CA GLY A 129 15.09 1.60 -12.85
C GLY A 129 14.61 1.45 -14.30
N ASP A 130 14.55 0.25 -14.84
CA ASP A 130 14.09 0.00 -16.21
C ASP A 130 12.58 0.25 -16.33
N GLU A 131 11.80 -0.31 -15.44
CA GLU A 131 10.34 -0.15 -15.39
C GLU A 131 9.96 1.34 -15.22
N ILE A 132 10.67 2.04 -14.35
CA ILE A 132 10.41 3.48 -14.12
C ILE A 132 10.73 4.30 -15.36
N ARG A 133 11.86 4.04 -16.03
CA ARG A 133 12.22 4.77 -17.26
C ARG A 133 11.21 4.57 -18.38
N GLU A 134 10.72 3.36 -18.56
CA GLU A 134 9.67 3.05 -19.55
C GLU A 134 8.38 3.81 -19.23
N LEU A 135 7.93 3.75 -17.97
CA LEU A 135 6.70 4.43 -17.53
C LEU A 135 6.83 5.98 -17.54
N GLU A 136 8.03 6.52 -17.34
CA GLU A 136 8.30 7.96 -17.53
C GLU A 136 8.26 8.36 -19.00
N GLN A 137 8.79 7.54 -19.93
CA GLN A 137 8.68 7.77 -21.38
C GLN A 137 7.23 7.71 -21.85
N GLU A 138 6.42 6.83 -21.31
CA GLU A 138 4.98 6.75 -21.54
C GLU A 138 4.18 7.87 -20.86
N GLN A 139 4.83 8.75 -20.11
CA GLN A 139 4.21 9.82 -19.32
C GLN A 139 3.20 9.33 -18.27
N LEU A 140 3.36 8.11 -17.80
CA LEU A 140 2.53 7.51 -16.74
C LEU A 140 3.08 7.79 -15.35
N MET A 141 4.39 8.00 -15.24
CA MET A 141 5.09 8.31 -13.99
C MET A 141 5.91 9.59 -14.10
N GLN A 142 6.25 10.14 -12.95
CA GLN A 142 7.12 11.32 -12.84
C GLN A 142 7.94 11.26 -11.55
N ARG A 143 9.15 11.81 -11.61
CA ARG A 143 9.97 12.07 -10.42
C ARG A 143 9.84 13.53 -10.01
N LYS A 144 9.54 13.77 -8.74
CA LYS A 144 9.44 15.12 -8.21
C LYS A 144 9.85 15.15 -6.74
N GLN A 145 10.80 16.02 -6.40
CA GLN A 145 11.23 16.23 -5.01
C GLN A 145 11.67 14.95 -4.27
N GLY A 146 12.40 14.05 -4.95
CA GLY A 146 12.85 12.78 -4.37
C GLY A 146 11.74 11.75 -4.15
N ARG A 147 10.65 11.88 -4.89
CA ARG A 147 9.52 10.94 -4.88
C ARG A 147 9.16 10.53 -6.30
N ILE A 148 8.70 9.31 -6.43
CA ILE A 148 8.19 8.71 -7.67
C ILE A 148 6.69 8.59 -7.55
N ALA A 149 5.95 9.23 -8.45
CA ALA A 149 4.50 9.30 -8.38
C ALA A 149 3.86 9.11 -9.76
N LEU A 150 2.60 8.69 -9.77
CA LEU A 150 1.79 8.66 -10.99
C LEU A 150 1.51 10.06 -11.51
N THR A 151 1.50 10.21 -12.82
CA THR A 151 0.92 11.40 -13.48
C THR A 151 -0.61 11.32 -13.46
N ALA A 152 -1.30 12.35 -13.92
CA ALA A 152 -2.75 12.28 -14.11
C ALA A 152 -3.16 11.14 -15.04
N HIS A 153 -2.40 10.92 -16.12
CA HIS A 153 -2.62 9.81 -17.06
C HIS A 153 -2.31 8.46 -16.43
N GLY A 154 -1.22 8.37 -15.65
CA GLY A 154 -0.87 7.15 -14.92
C GLY A 154 -1.92 6.75 -13.87
N ILE A 155 -2.61 7.72 -13.25
CA ILE A 155 -3.72 7.43 -12.33
C ILE A 155 -4.88 6.73 -13.05
N ASP A 156 -5.20 7.13 -14.28
CA ASP A 156 -6.29 6.53 -15.05
C ASP A 156 -6.02 5.07 -15.43
N VAL A 157 -4.75 4.70 -15.57
CA VAL A 157 -4.29 3.34 -15.88
C VAL A 157 -3.47 2.72 -14.74
N SER A 158 -3.73 3.15 -13.52
CA SER A 158 -2.91 2.81 -12.34
C SER A 158 -2.71 1.32 -12.10
N ASN A 159 -3.70 0.48 -12.40
CA ASN A 159 -3.55 -0.97 -12.28
C ASN A 159 -2.47 -1.53 -13.21
N TYR A 160 -2.39 -1.02 -14.45
CA TYR A 160 -1.32 -1.36 -15.39
C TYR A 160 0.05 -0.95 -14.82
N VAL A 161 0.18 0.32 -14.41
CA VAL A 161 1.44 0.83 -13.87
C VAL A 161 1.89 0.04 -12.65
N MET A 162 0.98 -0.23 -11.71
CA MET A 162 1.32 -1.00 -10.51
C MET A 162 1.71 -2.44 -10.82
N ALA A 163 1.12 -3.06 -11.85
CA ALA A 163 1.48 -4.41 -12.27
C ALA A 163 2.92 -4.51 -12.81
N CYS A 164 3.47 -3.44 -13.38
CA CYS A 164 4.86 -3.43 -13.87
C CYS A 164 5.90 -3.63 -12.75
N PHE A 165 5.52 -3.39 -11.50
CA PHE A 165 6.41 -3.59 -10.34
C PHE A 165 6.30 -4.98 -9.70
N LEU A 166 5.36 -5.80 -10.16
CA LEU A 166 5.23 -7.19 -9.73
C LEU A 166 6.11 -8.04 -10.64
N LYS A 167 7.23 -8.52 -10.13
CA LYS A 167 8.12 -9.41 -10.89
C LYS A 167 7.57 -10.82 -10.81
N GLU A 168 7.39 -11.47 -11.94
CA GLU A 168 7.06 -12.89 -11.99
C GLU A 168 8.12 -13.70 -11.23
N GLU A 169 7.69 -14.70 -10.46
CA GLU A 169 8.63 -15.66 -9.90
C GLU A 169 9.32 -16.36 -11.08
N GLU A 170 10.63 -16.17 -11.21
CA GLU A 170 11.41 -17.05 -12.08
C GLU A 170 11.26 -18.45 -11.50
N GLU A 171 10.49 -19.31 -12.17
CA GLU A 171 10.50 -20.73 -11.87
C GLU A 171 11.95 -21.20 -12.03
N GLU A 172 12.61 -21.47 -10.90
CA GLU A 172 13.88 -22.20 -10.91
C GLU A 172 13.62 -23.57 -11.55
N ILE A 173 14.06 -23.70 -12.81
CA ILE A 173 14.05 -24.96 -13.58
C ILE A 173 15.19 -25.86 -13.08
#